data_901e177cc92ff653702f3a1ce6660c42
#
_entry.id   901e177cc92ff653702f3a1ce6660c42
#
_cell.length_a   1.000
_cell.length_b   1.000
_cell.length_c   1.000
_cell.angle_alpha   90.00
_cell.angle_beta   90.00
_cell.angle_gamma   90.00
#
_symmetry.space_group_name_H-M   'P 1'
#
loop_
_entity.id
_entity.type
_entity.pdbx_description
1 polymer ?
#
loop_
_entity_poly.entity_id
_entity_poly.type
_entity_poly.pdbx_seq_one_letter_code
_entity_poly.pdbx_strand_id
1 'polypeptide(L)'
;MINGLTAKWGIGENRVPPIWDTNLIGYWDARGLPNGAVSTVANKATLATKAPDLAVTGATMVNGTLQFDGVNDNAETGNFVFPSEFTVFWDIDWLGSENRTAGIMFPSTLRVYNFAASGEIRCSVKDGAKEGDIPNTSVGLSTDGNIYAPNGSITPFGGTIGTTTKAAHLYIARVGTNYTQLGFRQLLIFNKELSPAEVNEVLTTMFSV
;
A
#
# COMPACT_ATOMS: atom_id res chain seq x y z
N MET A 1 -4.63 29.84 23.75
CA MET A 1 -5.29 29.89 22.45
C MET A 1 -4.33 29.23 21.45
N ILE A 2 -4.57 27.97 21.09
CA ILE A 2 -3.78 27.24 20.11
C ILE A 2 -4.52 27.43 18.78
N ASN A 3 -3.93 28.21 17.88
CA ASN A 3 -4.45 28.39 16.53
C ASN A 3 -4.38 27.05 15.79
N GLY A 4 -5.53 26.42 15.58
CA GLY A 4 -5.66 25.25 14.73
C GLY A 4 -5.35 25.60 13.29
N LEU A 5 -4.22 25.17 12.78
CA LEU A 5 -3.92 25.10 11.36
C LEU A 5 -4.73 23.93 10.75
N THR A 6 -5.95 24.20 10.34
CA THR A 6 -6.67 23.34 9.42
C THR A 6 -6.08 23.54 8.02
N ALA A 7 -5.08 22.76 7.67
CA ALA A 7 -4.67 22.63 6.27
C ALA A 7 -5.80 21.91 5.51
N LYS A 8 -6.72 22.66 4.90
CA LYS A 8 -7.64 22.13 3.90
C LYS A 8 -6.82 21.79 2.66
N TRP A 9 -6.51 20.53 2.47
CA TRP A 9 -5.96 20.05 1.20
C TRP A 9 -7.08 20.06 0.16
N GLY A 10 -7.05 21.02 -0.75
CA GLY A 10 -7.99 21.10 -1.86
C GLY A 10 -7.79 19.91 -2.81
N ILE A 11 -8.88 19.35 -3.29
CA ILE A 11 -8.90 18.39 -4.39
C ILE A 11 -8.21 19.07 -5.58
N GLY A 12 -6.99 18.63 -5.93
CA GLY A 12 -6.24 19.19 -7.07
C GLY A 12 -4.77 19.53 -6.80
N GLU A 13 -4.28 19.59 -5.56
CA GLU A 13 -2.87 19.84 -5.31
C GLU A 13 -2.09 18.52 -5.16
N ASN A 14 -1.26 18.21 -6.16
CA ASN A 14 -0.33 17.07 -6.19
C ASN A 14 0.84 17.22 -5.19
N ARG A 15 0.61 17.70 -3.97
CA ARG A 15 1.67 17.88 -2.98
C ARG A 15 1.73 16.71 -2.02
N VAL A 16 2.88 16.05 -2.02
CA VAL A 16 3.31 15.16 -0.93
C VAL A 16 3.40 15.98 0.36
N PRO A 17 2.79 15.57 1.48
CA PRO A 17 2.92 16.27 2.74
C PRO A 17 4.39 16.47 3.15
N PRO A 18 4.80 17.66 3.61
CA PRO A 18 6.21 18.01 3.83
C PRO A 18 6.97 17.08 4.79
N ILE A 19 6.28 16.50 5.77
CA ILE A 19 6.93 15.63 6.78
C ILE A 19 7.38 14.28 6.22
N TRP A 20 6.92 13.88 5.03
CA TRP A 20 7.24 12.59 4.44
C TRP A 20 8.32 12.66 3.36
N ASP A 21 8.73 13.87 2.98
CA ASP A 21 9.66 14.10 1.87
C ASP A 21 11.02 13.40 2.05
N THR A 22 11.43 13.10 3.28
CA THR A 22 12.75 12.51 3.56
C THR A 22 12.76 10.98 3.60
N ASN A 23 11.61 10.32 3.74
CA ASN A 23 11.55 8.87 3.94
C ASN A 23 10.53 8.15 3.04
N LEU A 24 9.70 8.89 2.31
CA LEU A 24 8.70 8.30 1.43
C LEU A 24 9.34 7.91 0.10
N ILE A 25 9.48 6.61 -0.15
CA ILE A 25 10.05 6.06 -1.39
C ILE A 25 8.99 5.62 -2.39
N GLY A 26 7.77 5.37 -1.95
CA GLY A 26 6.64 5.00 -2.80
C GLY A 26 5.39 5.77 -2.38
N TYR A 27 4.79 6.49 -3.33
CA TYR A 27 3.49 7.12 -3.18
C TYR A 27 2.73 7.07 -4.50
N TRP A 28 1.90 6.06 -4.62
CA TRP A 28 1.00 5.89 -5.77
C TRP A 28 -0.42 6.20 -5.32
N ASP A 29 -1.04 7.17 -5.97
CA ASP A 29 -2.40 7.62 -5.68
C ASP A 29 -3.19 7.71 -6.98
N ALA A 30 -4.14 6.81 -7.13
CA ALA A 30 -5.00 6.73 -8.31
C ALA A 30 -6.23 7.64 -8.24
N ARG A 31 -6.62 8.13 -7.06
CA ARG A 31 -7.88 8.86 -6.83
C ARG A 31 -8.09 10.09 -7.72
N GLY A 32 -7.00 10.73 -8.14
CA GLY A 32 -7.06 11.91 -9.02
C GLY A 32 -7.01 11.60 -10.52
N LEU A 33 -6.95 10.33 -10.91
CA LEU A 33 -6.92 9.95 -12.31
C LEU A 33 -8.32 10.02 -12.94
N PRO A 34 -8.43 10.36 -14.23
CA PRO A 34 -9.72 10.38 -14.94
C PRO A 34 -10.28 8.96 -15.09
N ASN A 35 -11.62 8.84 -15.14
CA ASN A 35 -12.27 7.57 -15.44
C ASN A 35 -11.85 7.02 -16.81
N GLY A 36 -11.74 5.70 -16.92
CA GLY A 36 -11.35 4.98 -18.13
C GLY A 36 -10.07 4.17 -17.98
N ALA A 37 -9.50 3.71 -19.10
CA ALA A 37 -8.30 2.91 -19.11
C ALA A 37 -7.09 3.71 -18.58
N VAL A 38 -6.30 3.06 -17.73
CA VAL A 38 -5.08 3.62 -17.14
C VAL A 38 -3.90 2.73 -17.50
N SER A 39 -2.81 3.32 -17.97
CA SER A 39 -1.56 2.60 -18.27
C SER A 39 -0.46 2.84 -17.24
N THR A 40 -0.59 3.86 -16.40
CA THR A 40 0.44 4.23 -15.42
C THR A 40 -0.16 4.98 -14.23
N VAL A 41 0.30 4.63 -13.03
CA VAL A 41 0.12 5.45 -11.82
C VAL A 41 1.49 5.98 -11.40
N ALA A 42 1.69 7.28 -11.51
CA ALA A 42 2.96 7.91 -11.19
C ALA A 42 3.30 7.79 -9.71
N ASN A 43 4.57 7.53 -9.40
CA ASN A 43 5.08 7.65 -8.04
C ASN A 43 5.32 9.11 -7.70
N LYS A 44 4.51 9.65 -6.79
CA LYS A 44 4.53 11.05 -6.34
C LYS A 44 5.59 11.36 -5.28
N ALA A 45 6.33 10.33 -4.79
CA ALA A 45 7.43 10.54 -3.85
C ALA A 45 8.54 11.41 -4.49
N THR A 46 9.19 12.24 -3.68
CA THR A 46 10.16 13.24 -4.15
C THR A 46 11.62 12.80 -4.01
N LEU A 47 11.88 11.71 -3.26
CA LEU A 47 13.23 11.19 -3.04
C LEU A 47 13.89 10.74 -4.36
N ALA A 48 15.19 11.03 -4.50
CA ALA A 48 15.98 10.57 -5.65
C ALA A 48 16.04 9.04 -5.78
N THR A 49 15.89 8.31 -4.66
CA THR A 49 15.88 6.85 -4.56
C THR A 49 14.47 6.26 -4.53
N LYS A 50 13.47 7.02 -4.98
CA LYS A 50 12.08 6.56 -5.00
C LYS A 50 11.92 5.33 -5.91
N ALA A 51 10.91 4.51 -5.58
CA ALA A 51 10.49 3.41 -6.44
C ALA A 51 9.97 3.92 -7.80
N PRO A 52 10.02 3.12 -8.87
CA PRO A 52 9.45 3.47 -10.17
C PRO A 52 7.94 3.68 -10.13
N ASP A 53 7.39 4.26 -11.20
CA ASP A 53 5.95 4.33 -11.42
C ASP A 53 5.34 2.92 -11.54
N LEU A 54 4.05 2.78 -11.24
CA LEU A 54 3.30 1.56 -11.51
C LEU A 54 2.88 1.53 -12.98
N ALA A 55 3.36 0.56 -13.73
CA ALA A 55 2.83 0.20 -15.04
C ALA A 55 1.55 -0.62 -14.83
N VAL A 56 0.45 -0.20 -15.44
CA VAL A 56 -0.88 -0.80 -15.29
C VAL A 56 -1.27 -1.54 -16.56
N THR A 57 -1.77 -2.76 -16.41
CA THR A 57 -2.28 -3.59 -17.50
C THR A 57 -3.74 -3.96 -17.23
N GLY A 58 -4.64 -3.61 -18.13
CA GLY A 58 -6.05 -4.00 -18.16
C GLY A 58 -6.96 -3.14 -17.29
N ALA A 59 -6.53 -2.75 -16.10
CA ALA A 59 -7.37 -2.09 -15.10
C ALA A 59 -7.97 -0.74 -15.55
N THR A 60 -9.12 -0.44 -14.99
CA THR A 60 -9.94 0.73 -15.37
C THR A 60 -10.25 1.60 -14.15
N MET A 61 -10.08 2.92 -14.30
CA MET A 61 -10.52 3.89 -13.29
C MET A 61 -12.03 4.05 -13.29
N VAL A 62 -12.65 3.88 -12.13
CA VAL A 62 -14.07 4.10 -11.90
C VAL A 62 -14.26 4.85 -10.58
N ASN A 63 -14.74 6.09 -10.66
CA ASN A 63 -15.07 6.92 -9.52
C ASN A 63 -13.96 7.00 -8.43
N GLY A 64 -12.74 7.30 -8.84
CA GLY A 64 -11.60 7.46 -7.93
C GLY A 64 -10.96 6.14 -7.47
N THR A 65 -11.35 5.01 -8.04
CA THR A 65 -10.80 3.68 -7.72
C THR A 65 -10.32 2.98 -9.00
N LEU A 66 -9.09 2.52 -9.02
CA LEU A 66 -8.54 1.70 -10.09
C LEU A 66 -8.97 0.25 -9.87
N GLN A 67 -9.85 -0.26 -10.72
CA GLN A 67 -10.46 -1.59 -10.62
C GLN A 67 -9.72 -2.62 -11.45
N PHE A 68 -9.38 -3.72 -10.82
CA PHE A 68 -8.76 -4.92 -11.40
C PHE A 68 -9.81 -6.05 -11.42
N ASP A 69 -9.96 -6.74 -12.54
CA ASP A 69 -11.03 -7.72 -12.79
C ASP A 69 -10.77 -9.12 -12.17
N GLY A 70 -9.54 -9.38 -11.73
CA GLY A 70 -9.15 -10.69 -11.19
C GLY A 70 -8.85 -11.76 -12.26
N VAL A 71 -8.85 -11.40 -13.53
CA VAL A 71 -8.62 -12.35 -14.66
C VAL A 71 -7.22 -12.19 -15.25
N ASN A 72 -6.84 -10.95 -15.59
CA ASN A 72 -5.55 -10.63 -16.21
C ASN A 72 -5.04 -9.22 -15.91
N ASP A 73 -5.81 -8.46 -15.14
CA ASP A 73 -5.45 -7.10 -14.75
C ASP A 73 -4.40 -7.10 -13.64
N ASN A 74 -3.40 -6.24 -13.78
CA ASN A 74 -2.39 -6.04 -12.74
C ASN A 74 -1.73 -4.67 -12.85
N ALA A 75 -0.98 -4.29 -11.79
CA ALA A 75 -0.01 -3.22 -11.89
C ALA A 75 1.32 -3.67 -11.28
N GLU A 76 2.44 -3.22 -11.87
CA GLU A 76 3.78 -3.54 -11.38
C GLU A 76 4.73 -2.34 -11.51
N THR A 77 5.70 -2.25 -10.60
CA THR A 77 6.82 -1.33 -10.76
C THR A 77 7.95 -1.97 -11.56
N GLY A 78 8.89 -1.16 -12.06
CA GLY A 78 10.22 -1.65 -12.37
C GLY A 78 10.94 -2.17 -11.10
N ASN A 79 12.12 -2.78 -11.28
CA ASN A 79 12.95 -3.20 -10.15
C ASN A 79 13.36 -2.02 -9.27
N PHE A 80 13.21 -2.18 -7.96
CA PHE A 80 13.80 -1.28 -6.96
C PHE A 80 14.18 -2.08 -5.71
N VAL A 81 15.03 -1.48 -4.88
CA VAL A 81 15.45 -2.09 -3.61
C VAL A 81 14.42 -1.76 -2.55
N PHE A 82 13.71 -2.79 -2.07
CA PHE A 82 12.81 -2.62 -0.93
C PHE A 82 13.64 -2.43 0.35
N PRO A 83 13.34 -1.43 1.19
CA PRO A 83 14.14 -1.11 2.37
C PRO A 83 14.09 -2.23 3.41
N SER A 84 15.15 -2.30 4.23
CA SER A 84 15.24 -3.26 5.34
C SER A 84 14.33 -2.89 6.51
N GLU A 85 14.16 -1.60 6.74
CA GLU A 85 13.19 -1.02 7.67
C GLU A 85 12.13 -0.30 6.85
N PHE A 86 10.86 -0.53 7.14
CA PHE A 86 9.79 0.10 6.39
C PHE A 86 8.51 0.26 7.19
N THR A 87 7.68 1.17 6.75
CA THR A 87 6.26 1.22 7.04
C THR A 87 5.50 1.33 5.73
N VAL A 88 4.48 0.50 5.56
CA VAL A 88 3.63 0.46 4.35
C VAL A 88 2.19 0.75 4.76
N PHE A 89 1.53 1.61 3.99
CA PHE A 89 0.08 1.86 4.11
C PHE A 89 -0.59 1.63 2.76
N TRP A 90 -1.83 1.13 2.80
CA TRP A 90 -2.65 0.86 1.62
C TRP A 90 -4.11 1.28 1.83
N ASP A 91 -4.75 1.69 0.74
CA ASP A 91 -6.18 1.89 0.63
C ASP A 91 -6.69 1.06 -0.54
N ILE A 92 -7.25 -0.11 -0.23
CA ILE A 92 -7.65 -1.16 -1.16
C ILE A 92 -9.02 -1.69 -0.77
N ASP A 93 -9.92 -1.84 -1.76
CA ASP A 93 -11.15 -2.60 -1.62
C ASP A 93 -10.96 -4.02 -2.14
N TRP A 94 -11.21 -5.00 -1.30
CA TRP A 94 -11.23 -6.40 -1.70
C TRP A 94 -12.60 -6.72 -2.32
N LEU A 95 -12.65 -6.94 -3.63
CA LEU A 95 -13.88 -7.11 -4.40
C LEU A 95 -14.20 -8.57 -4.72
N GLY A 96 -13.20 -9.44 -4.72
CA GLY A 96 -13.31 -10.85 -5.05
C GLY A 96 -13.37 -11.78 -3.84
N SER A 97 -13.97 -12.96 -4.04
CA SER A 97 -14.02 -14.06 -3.06
C SER A 97 -12.92 -15.11 -3.30
N GLU A 98 -11.95 -14.82 -4.13
CA GLU A 98 -10.93 -15.77 -4.58
C GLU A 98 -9.92 -16.12 -3.47
N ASN A 99 -9.60 -17.41 -3.35
CA ASN A 99 -8.66 -17.93 -2.36
C ASN A 99 -7.20 -17.54 -2.67
N ARG A 100 -6.51 -16.91 -1.72
CA ARG A 100 -5.05 -16.71 -1.69
C ARG A 100 -4.46 -15.86 -2.80
N THR A 101 -5.16 -14.86 -3.27
CA THR A 101 -4.62 -13.92 -4.23
C THR A 101 -4.09 -12.69 -3.55
N ALA A 102 -2.83 -12.30 -3.78
CA ALA A 102 -2.25 -11.14 -3.14
C ALA A 102 -2.73 -9.84 -3.79
N GLY A 103 -3.21 -8.90 -2.96
CA GLY A 103 -3.49 -7.54 -3.39
C GLY A 103 -2.22 -6.73 -3.58
N ILE A 104 -1.26 -6.89 -2.66
CA ILE A 104 0.06 -6.26 -2.71
C ILE A 104 1.11 -7.34 -2.50
N MET A 105 2.08 -7.42 -3.40
CA MET A 105 3.20 -8.35 -3.26
C MET A 105 4.52 -7.67 -3.59
N PHE A 106 5.47 -7.79 -2.68
CA PHE A 106 6.89 -7.61 -2.95
C PHE A 106 7.59 -8.95 -2.70
N PRO A 107 8.12 -9.61 -3.74
CA PRO A 107 8.66 -10.97 -3.64
C PRO A 107 9.66 -11.13 -2.50
N SER A 108 9.50 -12.19 -1.71
CA SER A 108 10.34 -12.56 -0.57
C SER A 108 10.36 -11.55 0.60
N THR A 109 9.58 -10.47 0.55
CA THR A 109 9.59 -9.46 1.60
C THR A 109 8.21 -9.20 2.18
N LEU A 110 7.21 -8.91 1.36
CA LEU A 110 5.87 -8.54 1.80
C LEU A 110 4.82 -9.15 0.89
N ARG A 111 3.77 -9.72 1.48
CA ARG A 111 2.51 -10.05 0.80
C ARG A 111 1.34 -9.63 1.67
N VAL A 112 0.42 -8.90 1.10
CA VAL A 112 -0.89 -8.63 1.70
C VAL A 112 -1.93 -9.27 0.78
N TYR A 113 -2.68 -10.23 1.31
CA TYR A 113 -3.61 -11.01 0.51
C TYR A 113 -4.91 -11.32 1.27
N ASN A 114 -5.99 -11.50 0.53
CA ASN A 114 -7.25 -11.96 1.09
C ASN A 114 -7.27 -13.48 1.16
N PHE A 115 -7.76 -14.02 2.28
CA PHE A 115 -7.97 -15.46 2.48
C PHE A 115 -9.48 -15.73 2.45
N ALA A 116 -10.01 -16.02 1.27
CA ALA A 116 -11.45 -16.08 1.03
C ALA A 116 -12.22 -17.11 1.88
N ALA A 117 -11.57 -18.16 2.37
CA ALA A 117 -12.25 -19.16 3.21
C ALA A 117 -12.75 -18.60 4.54
N SER A 118 -12.16 -17.51 5.04
CA SER A 118 -12.52 -16.88 6.31
C SER A 118 -12.92 -15.41 6.18
N GLY A 119 -12.74 -14.79 4.99
CA GLY A 119 -12.91 -13.35 4.80
C GLY A 119 -11.83 -12.53 5.52
N GLU A 120 -10.74 -13.16 5.93
CA GLU A 120 -9.63 -12.53 6.64
C GLU A 120 -8.57 -12.02 5.67
N ILE A 121 -7.96 -10.89 6.00
CA ILE A 121 -6.75 -10.44 5.34
C ILE A 121 -5.56 -11.08 6.04
N ARG A 122 -4.63 -11.61 5.26
CA ARG A 122 -3.36 -12.15 5.76
C ARG A 122 -2.20 -11.32 5.28
N CYS A 123 -1.23 -11.14 6.16
CA CYS A 123 0.11 -10.72 5.77
C CYS A 123 1.07 -11.90 5.88
N SER A 124 1.88 -12.07 4.86
CA SER A 124 3.08 -12.89 4.91
C SER A 124 4.27 -11.97 4.74
N VAL A 125 5.20 -12.06 5.67
CA VAL A 125 6.41 -11.26 5.62
C VAL A 125 7.61 -12.17 5.61
N LYS A 126 8.52 -11.93 4.66
CA LYS A 126 9.79 -12.61 4.46
C LYS A 126 9.71 -14.14 4.39
N ASP A 127 9.97 -14.69 3.21
CA ASP A 127 10.31 -16.10 2.92
C ASP A 127 9.50 -17.16 3.69
N GLY A 128 8.24 -16.84 4.06
CA GLY A 128 7.38 -17.74 4.83
C GLY A 128 7.72 -17.83 6.32
N ALA A 129 8.66 -17.02 6.82
CA ALA A 129 9.05 -17.07 8.23
C ALA A 129 7.96 -16.56 9.18
N LYS A 130 7.07 -15.69 8.72
CA LYS A 130 5.86 -15.29 9.46
C LYS A 130 4.71 -15.04 8.51
N GLU A 131 3.67 -15.81 8.71
CA GLU A 131 2.36 -15.64 8.12
C GLU A 131 1.36 -15.49 9.27
N GLY A 132 0.48 -14.51 9.19
CA GLY A 132 -0.51 -14.27 10.22
C GLY A 132 -1.71 -13.53 9.71
N ASP A 133 -2.83 -13.72 10.38
CA ASP A 133 -4.06 -13.04 10.10
C ASP A 133 -3.98 -11.60 10.64
N ILE A 134 -4.46 -10.66 9.87
CA ILE A 134 -4.61 -9.27 10.27
C ILE A 134 -6.08 -8.87 10.18
N PRO A 135 -6.55 -7.95 11.02
CA PRO A 135 -7.93 -7.47 10.92
C PRO A 135 -8.26 -6.97 9.52
N ASN A 136 -9.45 -7.26 9.01
CA ASN A 136 -9.91 -6.81 7.68
C ASN A 136 -9.91 -5.29 7.51
N THR A 137 -9.90 -4.57 8.63
CA THR A 137 -9.80 -3.12 8.68
C THR A 137 -8.36 -2.61 8.67
N SER A 138 -7.35 -3.50 8.58
CA SER A 138 -5.95 -3.08 8.57
C SER A 138 -5.60 -2.35 7.29
N VAL A 139 -4.88 -1.25 7.42
CA VAL A 139 -4.47 -0.39 6.31
C VAL A 139 -2.98 -0.12 6.28
N GLY A 140 -2.21 -0.75 7.15
CA GLY A 140 -0.75 -0.59 7.18
C GLY A 140 -0.04 -1.59 8.07
N LEU A 141 1.27 -1.66 7.89
CA LEU A 141 2.18 -2.57 8.55
C LEU A 141 3.59 -1.97 8.60
N SER A 142 4.33 -2.26 9.68
CA SER A 142 5.75 -1.88 9.79
C SER A 142 6.67 -3.06 10.12
N THR A 143 7.97 -2.87 9.97
CA THR A 143 8.99 -3.90 10.23
C THR A 143 9.14 -4.30 11.68
N ASP A 144 8.71 -3.49 12.63
CA ASP A 144 8.62 -3.82 14.05
C ASP A 144 7.43 -4.74 14.39
N GLY A 145 6.62 -5.07 13.37
CA GLY A 145 5.48 -5.98 13.51
C GLY A 145 4.20 -5.28 14.00
N ASN A 146 4.08 -3.97 13.85
CA ASN A 146 2.84 -3.27 14.13
C ASN A 146 1.91 -3.27 12.92
N ILE A 147 0.62 -3.46 13.18
CA ILE A 147 -0.48 -3.36 12.23
C ILE A 147 -1.28 -2.12 12.56
N TYR A 148 -1.63 -1.37 11.54
CA TYR A 148 -2.34 -0.09 11.67
C TYR A 148 -3.75 -0.19 11.12
N ALA A 149 -4.73 0.33 11.87
CA ALA A 149 -6.11 0.49 11.42
C ALA A 149 -6.41 1.96 11.08
N PRO A 150 -7.44 2.28 10.27
CA PRO A 150 -7.77 3.65 9.86
C PRO A 150 -8.06 4.60 11.02
N ASN A 151 -8.53 4.08 12.15
CA ASN A 151 -8.82 4.84 13.37
C ASN A 151 -7.58 5.13 14.24
N GLY A 152 -6.37 4.80 13.77
CA GLY A 152 -5.11 4.96 14.49
C GLY A 152 -4.81 3.85 15.49
N SER A 153 -5.64 2.81 15.61
CA SER A 153 -5.33 1.67 16.48
C SER A 153 -4.11 0.92 15.96
N ILE A 154 -3.21 0.56 16.87
CA ILE A 154 -1.98 -0.21 16.61
C ILE A 154 -2.11 -1.57 17.29
N THR A 155 -1.96 -2.64 16.52
CA THR A 155 -2.01 -4.01 17.02
C THR A 155 -0.71 -4.72 16.71
N PRO A 156 -0.03 -5.34 17.69
CA PRO A 156 1.19 -6.11 17.44
C PRO A 156 0.91 -7.34 16.56
N PHE A 157 1.71 -7.56 15.53
CA PHE A 157 1.64 -8.73 14.64
C PHE A 157 2.37 -9.97 15.20
N GLY A 158 2.81 -9.93 16.44
CA GLY A 158 3.41 -11.09 17.09
C GLY A 158 4.80 -11.50 16.59
N GLY A 159 5.69 -10.54 16.36
CA GLY A 159 7.12 -10.76 16.14
C GLY A 159 7.74 -9.84 15.09
N THR A 160 9.05 -9.68 15.17
CA THR A 160 9.82 -8.83 14.26
C THR A 160 9.78 -9.39 12.85
N ILE A 161 9.41 -8.56 11.90
CA ILE A 161 9.49 -8.84 10.48
C ILE A 161 10.97 -8.79 10.09
N GLY A 162 11.53 -9.91 9.72
CA GLY A 162 12.96 -9.97 9.39
C GLY A 162 13.30 -9.16 8.13
N THR A 163 14.43 -8.52 8.18
CA THR A 163 14.90 -7.55 7.19
C THR A 163 15.87 -8.17 6.20
N THR A 164 15.48 -8.31 4.94
CA THR A 164 16.41 -8.54 3.83
C THR A 164 16.12 -7.51 2.76
N THR A 165 17.11 -6.69 2.46
CA THR A 165 17.09 -5.85 1.27
C THR A 165 17.12 -6.73 0.03
N LYS A 166 16.16 -6.60 -0.86
CA LYS A 166 16.11 -7.33 -2.13
C LYS A 166 15.63 -6.39 -3.23
N ALA A 167 16.25 -6.48 -4.38
CA ALA A 167 15.75 -5.80 -5.58
C ALA A 167 14.70 -6.69 -6.24
N ALA A 168 13.49 -6.17 -6.41
CA ALA A 168 12.39 -6.85 -7.07
C ALA A 168 11.34 -5.85 -7.56
N HIS A 169 10.32 -6.35 -8.28
CA HIS A 169 9.13 -5.59 -8.63
C HIS A 169 8.13 -5.60 -7.47
N LEU A 170 7.42 -4.50 -7.27
CA LEU A 170 6.17 -4.49 -6.51
C LEU A 170 5.03 -4.85 -7.46
N TYR A 171 4.14 -5.73 -7.02
CA TYR A 171 2.94 -6.11 -7.76
C TYR A 171 1.67 -5.71 -7.01
N ILE A 172 0.67 -5.22 -7.74
CA ILE A 172 -0.70 -5.00 -7.28
C ILE A 172 -1.62 -5.92 -8.07
N ALA A 173 -2.56 -6.56 -7.40
CA ALA A 173 -3.55 -7.47 -7.98
C ALA A 173 -2.97 -8.73 -8.65
N ARG A 174 -1.69 -9.10 -8.39
CA ARG A 174 -1.05 -10.25 -9.02
C ARG A 174 -0.05 -10.97 -8.11
N VAL A 175 -0.08 -12.32 -8.15
CA VAL A 175 0.97 -13.19 -7.60
C VAL A 175 1.25 -14.30 -8.59
N GLY A 176 2.42 -14.28 -9.23
CA GLY A 176 2.76 -15.25 -10.27
C GLY A 176 1.78 -15.18 -11.44
N THR A 177 1.01 -16.25 -11.63
CA THR A 177 -0.05 -16.34 -12.66
C THR A 177 -1.46 -16.11 -12.11
N ASN A 178 -1.60 -15.83 -10.82
CA ASN A 178 -2.90 -15.59 -10.18
C ASN A 178 -3.18 -14.09 -10.12
N TYR A 179 -4.39 -13.71 -10.41
CA TYR A 179 -4.88 -12.33 -10.41
C TYR A 179 -5.95 -12.15 -9.34
N THR A 180 -6.07 -10.95 -8.80
CA THR A 180 -6.99 -10.61 -7.72
C THR A 180 -7.95 -9.53 -8.16
N GLN A 181 -9.24 -9.77 -7.95
CA GLN A 181 -10.24 -8.72 -8.12
C GLN A 181 -10.18 -7.76 -6.94
N LEU A 182 -9.77 -6.52 -7.18
CA LEU A 182 -9.68 -5.49 -6.14
C LEU A 182 -9.84 -4.08 -6.72
N GLY A 183 -10.18 -3.14 -5.83
CA GLY A 183 -10.12 -1.71 -6.08
C GLY A 183 -8.91 -1.11 -5.39
N PHE A 184 -8.08 -0.40 -6.12
CA PHE A 184 -6.90 0.27 -5.59
C PHE A 184 -7.08 1.78 -5.62
N ARG A 185 -6.81 2.44 -4.49
CA ARG A 185 -6.80 3.89 -4.37
C ARG A 185 -5.43 4.45 -4.08
N GLN A 186 -4.74 3.90 -3.08
CA GLN A 186 -3.42 4.41 -2.66
C GLN A 186 -2.50 3.31 -2.13
N LEU A 187 -1.19 3.56 -2.27
CA LEU A 187 -0.14 2.81 -1.59
C LEU A 187 1.01 3.77 -1.23
N LEU A 188 1.44 3.72 0.03
CA LEU A 188 2.59 4.47 0.53
C LEU A 188 3.63 3.50 1.10
N ILE A 189 4.90 3.76 0.81
CA ILE A 189 6.04 2.99 1.35
C ILE A 189 7.08 3.96 1.90
N PHE A 190 7.34 3.87 3.18
CA PHE A 190 8.41 4.60 3.88
C PHE A 190 9.61 3.69 4.09
N ASN A 191 10.82 4.22 3.98
CA ASN A 191 12.08 3.50 4.21
C ASN A 191 12.54 3.57 5.67
N LYS A 192 11.61 3.64 6.60
CA LYS A 192 11.83 3.60 8.04
C LYS A 192 10.59 3.11 8.78
N GLU A 193 10.74 2.77 10.03
CA GLU A 193 9.64 2.62 10.97
C GLU A 193 9.16 4.01 11.40
N LEU A 194 7.85 4.28 11.22
CA LEU A 194 7.26 5.54 11.61
C LEU A 194 6.91 5.53 13.11
N SER A 195 7.14 6.64 13.77
CA SER A 195 6.64 6.87 15.12
C SER A 195 5.10 6.90 15.15
N PRO A 196 4.46 6.64 16.30
CA PRO A 196 3.00 6.73 16.43
C PRO A 196 2.40 8.05 15.98
N ALA A 197 3.11 9.18 16.17
CA ALA A 197 2.67 10.48 15.72
C ALA A 197 2.67 10.59 14.18
N GLU A 198 3.74 10.12 13.53
CA GLU A 198 3.83 10.08 12.07
C GLU A 198 2.79 9.12 11.46
N VAL A 199 2.57 7.96 12.07
CA VAL A 199 1.50 7.03 11.68
C VAL A 199 0.14 7.71 11.70
N ASN A 200 -0.19 8.38 12.80
CA ASN A 200 -1.47 9.08 12.94
C ASN A 200 -1.65 10.19 11.89
N GLU A 201 -0.59 10.91 11.55
CA GLU A 201 -0.62 11.93 10.50
C GLU A 201 -0.86 11.32 9.12
N VAL A 202 -0.16 10.20 8.79
CA VAL A 202 -0.39 9.46 7.54
C VAL A 202 -1.84 9.01 7.43
N LEU A 203 -2.36 8.33 8.46
CA LEU A 203 -3.73 7.81 8.48
C LEU A 203 -4.76 8.93 8.35
N THR A 204 -4.56 10.03 9.07
CA THR A 204 -5.43 11.21 8.96
C THR A 204 -5.45 11.76 7.54
N THR A 205 -4.30 11.80 6.87
CA THR A 205 -4.20 12.32 5.49
C THR A 205 -4.77 11.35 4.47
N MET A 206 -4.52 10.05 4.61
CA MET A 206 -5.04 9.04 3.67
C MET A 206 -6.56 8.92 3.69
N PHE A 207 -7.16 8.99 4.88
CA PHE A 207 -8.58 8.71 5.12
C PHE A 207 -9.39 9.94 5.50
N SER A 208 -8.80 11.16 5.48
CA SER A 208 -9.60 12.39 5.56
C SER A 208 -10.42 12.55 4.29
N VAL A 209 -11.73 12.40 4.42
CA VAL A 209 -12.74 12.68 3.40
C VAL A 209 -13.14 14.14 3.45
#